data_f07975841dad632ab2202669c51ab355
#
_entry.id   f07975841dad632ab2202669c51ab355
#
_cell.length_a   1.000
_cell.length_b   1.000
_cell.length_c   1.000
_cell.angle_alpha   90.00
_cell.angle_beta   90.00
_cell.angle_gamma   90.00
#
_symmetry.space_group_name_H-M   'P 1'
#
loop_
_entity.id
_entity.type
_entity.pdbx_description
1 polymer ?
#
loop_
_entity_poly.entity_id
_entity_poly.type
_entity_poly.pdbx_seq_one_letter_code
_entity_poly.pdbx_strand_id
1 'polypeptide(L)'
;MKVILYGSTGKSGSVILKELVARGHTVVAAARKPERVQKLKDVTAVQDDLSNSAKITGIVKGADAVVSAYGPPADDTTQIISAMDRLVKGILEAGGPRIIVVGGAGSLFVAPGITLRESGHLPKEWIPIVDAHIQVLRNLKQSSIDWTYFSPAGYFEPGERTGKFRLGKDDPITDAQGNSRISFADYAIALVDELENPQHRRERFTIGY
;
A
#
# COMPACT_ATOMS: atom_id res chain seq x y z
N MET A 1 -2.45 -14.93 -10.52
CA MET A 1 -1.17 -14.75 -9.81
C MET A 1 -1.33 -15.23 -8.37
N LYS A 2 -0.22 -15.65 -7.75
CA LYS A 2 -0.14 -15.86 -6.28
C LYS A 2 0.36 -14.58 -5.64
N VAL A 3 -0.51 -13.92 -4.87
CA VAL A 3 -0.22 -12.62 -4.23
C VAL A 3 -0.15 -12.78 -2.71
N ILE A 4 0.89 -12.24 -2.10
CA ILE A 4 0.97 -12.13 -0.65
C ILE A 4 0.45 -10.76 -0.25
N LEU A 5 -0.57 -10.71 0.61
CA LEU A 5 -1.18 -9.47 1.08
C LEU A 5 -0.97 -9.31 2.59
N TYR A 6 -0.19 -8.30 2.98
CA TYR A 6 -0.10 -7.83 4.36
C TYR A 6 -1.14 -6.73 4.61
N GLY A 7 -1.72 -6.72 5.81
CA GLY A 7 -2.74 -5.73 6.18
C GLY A 7 -4.17 -6.04 5.68
N SER A 8 -4.44 -7.26 5.26
CA SER A 8 -5.74 -7.74 4.72
C SER A 8 -6.94 -7.55 5.65
N THR A 9 -6.73 -7.31 6.94
CA THR A 9 -7.78 -7.07 7.95
C THR A 9 -8.04 -5.58 8.19
N GLY A 10 -7.27 -4.70 7.55
CA GLY A 10 -7.42 -3.25 7.64
C GLY A 10 -8.52 -2.70 6.73
N LYS A 11 -8.80 -1.39 6.84
CA LYS A 11 -9.86 -0.72 6.07
C LYS A 11 -9.67 -0.88 4.56
N SER A 12 -8.55 -0.41 4.01
CA SER A 12 -8.23 -0.55 2.59
C SER A 12 -7.80 -1.98 2.21
N GLY A 13 -7.02 -2.65 3.07
CA GLY A 13 -6.52 -3.99 2.79
C GLY A 13 -7.61 -5.06 2.64
N SER A 14 -8.72 -4.95 3.36
CA SER A 14 -9.88 -5.85 3.20
C SER A 14 -10.60 -5.65 1.87
N VAL A 15 -10.59 -4.43 1.33
CA VAL A 15 -11.16 -4.11 0.02
C VAL A 15 -10.22 -4.58 -1.10
N ILE A 16 -8.90 -4.39 -0.93
CA ILE A 16 -7.88 -4.93 -1.84
C ILE A 16 -7.95 -6.47 -1.90
N LEU A 17 -8.12 -7.14 -0.75
CA LEU A 17 -8.32 -8.60 -0.72
C LEU A 17 -9.48 -9.04 -1.59
N LYS A 18 -10.64 -8.37 -1.48
CA LYS A 18 -11.83 -8.67 -2.27
C LYS A 18 -11.60 -8.47 -3.77
N GLU A 19 -10.95 -7.38 -4.16
CA GLU A 19 -10.65 -7.08 -5.56
C GLU A 19 -9.70 -8.13 -6.16
N LEU A 20 -8.64 -8.51 -5.44
CA LEU A 20 -7.71 -9.57 -5.85
C LEU A 20 -8.44 -10.89 -6.11
N VAL A 21 -9.30 -11.31 -5.18
CA VAL A 21 -10.07 -12.55 -5.33
C VAL A 21 -11.08 -12.46 -6.47
N ALA A 22 -11.78 -11.33 -6.61
CA ALA A 22 -12.74 -11.09 -7.69
C ALA A 22 -12.10 -11.17 -9.09
N ARG A 23 -10.79 -10.85 -9.18
CA ARG A 23 -10.00 -10.99 -10.41
C ARG A 23 -9.31 -12.34 -10.57
N GLY A 24 -9.61 -13.32 -9.71
CA GLY A 24 -9.11 -14.68 -9.83
C GLY A 24 -7.68 -14.90 -9.35
N HIS A 25 -7.14 -14.02 -8.52
CA HIS A 25 -5.85 -14.24 -7.89
C HIS A 25 -5.97 -15.17 -6.68
N THR A 26 -4.94 -15.99 -6.46
CA THR A 26 -4.77 -16.75 -5.21
C THR A 26 -4.04 -15.87 -4.21
N VAL A 27 -4.62 -15.67 -3.04
CA VAL A 27 -4.08 -14.74 -2.05
C VAL A 27 -3.63 -15.46 -0.78
N VAL A 28 -2.40 -15.22 -0.37
CA VAL A 28 -1.93 -15.55 0.98
C VAL A 28 -2.01 -14.27 1.82
N ALA A 29 -2.99 -14.22 2.71
CA ALA A 29 -3.24 -13.08 3.57
C ALA A 29 -2.45 -13.22 4.88
N ALA A 30 -1.36 -12.46 4.99
CA ALA A 30 -0.52 -12.45 6.18
C ALA A 30 -1.05 -11.44 7.21
N ALA A 31 -1.36 -11.93 8.42
CA ALA A 31 -1.95 -11.13 9.48
C ALA A 31 -1.49 -11.58 10.87
N ARG A 32 -1.45 -10.65 11.83
CA ARG A 32 -1.17 -10.98 13.26
C ARG A 32 -2.19 -11.92 13.85
N LYS A 33 -3.44 -11.82 13.40
CA LYS A 33 -4.60 -12.61 13.81
C LYS A 33 -5.27 -13.19 12.57
N PRO A 34 -4.79 -14.35 12.06
CA PRO A 34 -5.28 -14.94 10.81
C PRO A 34 -6.78 -15.32 10.87
N GLU A 35 -7.32 -15.57 12.06
CA GLU A 35 -8.75 -15.83 12.27
C GLU A 35 -9.66 -14.62 11.92
N ARG A 36 -9.09 -13.41 11.82
CA ARG A 36 -9.79 -12.18 11.40
C ARG A 36 -9.79 -11.95 9.90
N VAL A 37 -9.00 -12.72 9.16
CA VAL A 37 -9.00 -12.64 7.71
C VAL A 37 -10.34 -13.14 7.18
N GLN A 38 -10.92 -12.40 6.25
CA GLN A 38 -12.19 -12.80 5.64
C GLN A 38 -12.01 -14.15 4.94
N LYS A 39 -12.89 -15.10 5.26
CA LYS A 39 -12.92 -16.41 4.61
C LYS A 39 -13.50 -16.28 3.21
N LEU A 40 -12.66 -16.36 2.21
CA LEU A 40 -13.01 -16.31 0.78
C LEU A 40 -12.39 -17.52 0.09
N LYS A 41 -12.98 -17.93 -1.04
CA LYS A 41 -12.36 -18.91 -1.93
C LYS A 41 -10.99 -18.35 -2.40
N ASP A 42 -10.02 -19.23 -2.56
CA ASP A 42 -8.66 -18.87 -3.03
C ASP A 42 -7.87 -17.93 -2.08
N VAL A 43 -8.29 -17.83 -0.80
CA VAL A 43 -7.56 -17.12 0.26
C VAL A 43 -7.04 -18.09 1.32
N THR A 44 -5.74 -18.05 1.57
CA THR A 44 -5.10 -18.74 2.69
C THR A 44 -4.60 -17.72 3.69
N ALA A 45 -5.07 -17.80 4.93
CA ALA A 45 -4.60 -16.93 6.01
C ALA A 45 -3.36 -17.53 6.69
N VAL A 46 -2.32 -16.72 6.89
CA VAL A 46 -1.10 -17.12 7.61
C VAL A 46 -0.79 -16.12 8.71
N GLN A 47 -0.21 -16.62 9.80
CA GLN A 47 0.17 -15.75 10.90
C GLN A 47 1.52 -15.08 10.62
N ASP A 48 1.55 -13.76 10.57
CA ASP A 48 2.76 -12.95 10.58
C ASP A 48 2.48 -11.54 11.11
N ASP A 49 3.46 -10.98 11.82
CA ASP A 49 3.41 -9.64 12.41
C ASP A 49 4.50 -8.70 11.89
N LEU A 50 5.22 -9.12 10.85
CA LEU A 50 6.36 -8.40 10.26
C LEU A 50 7.54 -8.20 11.23
N SER A 51 7.67 -9.02 12.27
CA SER A 51 8.77 -8.91 13.24
C SER A 51 10.04 -9.68 12.84
N ASN A 52 9.91 -10.67 11.92
CA ASN A 52 11.00 -11.60 11.58
C ASN A 52 11.15 -11.75 10.05
N SER A 53 12.27 -11.23 9.49
CA SER A 53 12.53 -11.30 8.04
C SER A 53 12.66 -12.75 7.53
N ALA A 54 13.22 -13.69 8.28
CA ALA A 54 13.33 -15.07 7.85
C ALA A 54 11.96 -15.76 7.70
N LYS A 55 11.00 -15.43 8.60
CA LYS A 55 9.61 -15.88 8.46
C LYS A 55 8.94 -15.28 7.24
N ILE A 56 9.15 -13.98 7.01
CA ILE A 56 8.67 -13.26 5.83
C ILE A 56 9.21 -13.94 4.55
N THR A 57 10.53 -14.24 4.51
CA THR A 57 11.17 -14.94 3.39
C THR A 57 10.44 -16.24 3.04
N GLY A 58 10.11 -17.04 4.06
CA GLY A 58 9.35 -18.28 3.87
C GLY A 58 7.95 -18.06 3.30
N ILE A 59 7.25 -17.00 3.74
CA ILE A 59 5.89 -16.68 3.29
C ILE A 59 5.88 -16.17 1.85
N VAL A 60 6.81 -15.29 1.48
CA VAL A 60 6.82 -14.64 0.16
C VAL A 60 7.50 -15.48 -0.92
N LYS A 61 8.19 -16.55 -0.56
CA LYS A 61 8.86 -17.46 -1.50
C LYS A 61 7.87 -18.07 -2.50
N GLY A 62 8.19 -17.94 -3.77
CA GLY A 62 7.35 -18.44 -4.87
C GLY A 62 6.05 -17.65 -5.08
N ALA A 63 5.94 -16.44 -4.53
CA ALA A 63 4.89 -15.51 -4.88
C ALA A 63 5.24 -14.76 -6.17
N ASP A 64 4.21 -14.39 -6.93
CA ASP A 64 4.36 -13.52 -8.11
C ASP A 64 4.54 -12.06 -7.69
N ALA A 65 3.85 -11.65 -6.63
CA ALA A 65 3.94 -10.30 -6.08
C ALA A 65 3.56 -10.24 -4.60
N VAL A 66 3.97 -9.14 -3.96
CA VAL A 66 3.61 -8.78 -2.59
C VAL A 66 2.83 -7.46 -2.61
N VAL A 67 1.76 -7.36 -1.83
CA VAL A 67 1.04 -6.11 -1.58
C VAL A 67 1.11 -5.82 -0.08
N SER A 68 1.56 -4.62 0.26
CA SER A 68 1.56 -4.14 1.64
C SER A 68 0.51 -3.04 1.82
N ALA A 69 -0.59 -3.39 2.50
CA ALA A 69 -1.57 -2.47 3.06
C ALA A 69 -1.43 -2.42 4.59
N TYR A 70 -0.21 -2.67 5.10
CA TYR A 70 0.06 -2.64 6.52
C TYR A 70 -0.10 -1.23 7.08
N GLY A 71 -0.94 -1.09 8.11
CA GLY A 71 -1.08 0.12 8.91
C GLY A 71 -0.49 -0.12 10.31
N PRO A 72 0.37 0.78 10.79
CA PRO A 72 0.95 0.68 12.12
C PRO A 72 -0.10 0.96 13.20
N PRO A 73 0.17 0.64 14.47
CA PRO A 73 -0.65 1.08 15.59
C PRO A 73 -0.70 2.61 15.67
N ALA A 74 -1.82 3.16 16.15
CA ALA A 74 -2.02 4.61 16.23
C ALA A 74 -1.11 5.29 17.26
N ASP A 75 -0.71 4.57 18.29
CA ASP A 75 0.19 5.02 19.36
C ASP A 75 1.68 4.98 18.99
N ASP A 76 2.04 4.21 17.95
CA ASP A 76 3.41 4.16 17.43
C ASP A 76 3.41 3.96 15.91
N THR A 77 3.22 5.04 15.17
CA THR A 77 3.20 5.02 13.71
C THR A 77 4.56 4.72 13.08
N THR A 78 5.66 4.87 13.83
CA THR A 78 7.02 4.59 13.33
C THR A 78 7.27 3.11 13.09
N GLN A 79 6.48 2.23 13.67
CA GLN A 79 6.56 0.78 13.43
C GLN A 79 6.44 0.41 11.96
N ILE A 80 5.77 1.22 11.14
CA ILE A 80 5.69 0.94 9.69
C ILE A 80 7.06 0.94 9.03
N ILE A 81 7.99 1.78 9.48
CA ILE A 81 9.34 1.88 8.91
C ILE A 81 10.08 0.56 9.11
N SER A 82 10.20 0.11 10.36
CA SER A 82 10.91 -1.13 10.67
C SER A 82 10.21 -2.39 10.12
N ALA A 83 8.88 -2.38 10.04
CA ALA A 83 8.11 -3.46 9.42
C ALA A 83 8.40 -3.55 7.91
N MET A 84 8.42 -2.40 7.21
CA MET A 84 8.73 -2.34 5.79
C MET A 84 10.19 -2.72 5.49
N ASP A 85 11.15 -2.31 6.33
CA ASP A 85 12.55 -2.69 6.16
C ASP A 85 12.73 -4.22 6.27
N ARG A 86 12.05 -4.86 7.25
CA ARG A 86 12.06 -6.32 7.37
C ARG A 86 11.35 -7.02 6.21
N LEU A 87 10.24 -6.43 5.72
CA LEU A 87 9.52 -6.95 4.57
C LEU A 87 10.40 -6.89 3.31
N VAL A 88 11.03 -5.76 3.04
CA VAL A 88 12.00 -5.59 1.94
C VAL A 88 13.14 -6.61 2.03
N LYS A 89 13.73 -6.78 3.23
CA LYS A 89 14.78 -7.77 3.45
C LYS A 89 14.28 -9.19 3.14
N GLY A 90 13.13 -9.59 3.66
CA GLY A 90 12.55 -10.92 3.42
C GLY A 90 12.22 -11.16 1.95
N ILE A 91 11.75 -10.14 1.22
CA ILE A 91 11.51 -10.20 -0.21
C ILE A 91 12.81 -10.43 -0.99
N LEU A 92 13.88 -9.69 -0.68
CA LEU A 92 15.19 -9.86 -1.33
C LEU A 92 15.74 -11.26 -1.11
N GLU A 93 15.69 -11.77 0.12
CA GLU A 93 16.13 -13.13 0.47
C GLU A 93 15.31 -14.23 -0.20
N ALA A 94 14.06 -13.96 -0.57
CA ALA A 94 13.15 -14.90 -1.24
C ALA A 94 13.30 -14.93 -2.77
N GLY A 95 14.19 -14.14 -3.35
CA GLY A 95 14.38 -14.03 -4.79
C GLY A 95 13.72 -12.81 -5.44
N GLY A 96 13.20 -11.88 -4.64
CA GLY A 96 12.77 -10.55 -5.07
C GLY A 96 11.44 -10.46 -5.83
N PRO A 97 10.31 -11.06 -5.38
CA PRO A 97 9.03 -10.74 -5.97
C PRO A 97 8.73 -9.24 -5.84
N ARG A 98 8.04 -8.67 -6.86
CA ARG A 98 7.65 -7.26 -6.86
C ARG A 98 6.78 -6.93 -5.65
N ILE A 99 6.96 -5.72 -5.10
CA ILE A 99 6.07 -5.20 -4.05
C ILE A 99 5.30 -3.95 -4.51
N ILE A 100 4.00 -3.91 -4.21
CA ILE A 100 3.20 -2.68 -4.26
C ILE A 100 2.85 -2.28 -2.83
N VAL A 101 3.18 -1.04 -2.48
CA VAL A 101 2.95 -0.48 -1.13
C VAL A 101 1.79 0.52 -1.19
N VAL A 102 0.77 0.30 -0.36
CA VAL A 102 -0.24 1.32 -0.08
C VAL A 102 0.45 2.44 0.68
N GLY A 103 0.61 3.56 0.01
CA GLY A 103 1.40 4.68 0.47
C GLY A 103 0.58 5.73 1.23
N GLY A 104 1.15 6.92 1.31
CA GLY A 104 0.49 8.12 1.84
C GLY A 104 0.61 9.30 0.88
N ALA A 105 -0.29 10.29 1.02
CA ALA A 105 -0.32 11.49 0.19
C ALA A 105 0.70 12.56 0.59
N GLY A 106 1.28 12.46 1.78
CA GLY A 106 2.09 13.54 2.38
C GLY A 106 3.30 13.99 1.58
N SER A 107 3.84 13.12 0.71
CA SER A 107 4.99 13.43 -0.16
C SER A 107 4.60 13.95 -1.54
N LEU A 108 3.30 14.10 -1.85
CA LEU A 108 2.83 14.70 -3.10
C LEU A 108 3.09 16.21 -3.09
N PHE A 109 3.46 16.77 -4.24
CA PHE A 109 3.76 18.21 -4.37
C PHE A 109 2.48 19.01 -4.59
N VAL A 110 2.14 19.89 -3.66
CA VAL A 110 0.99 20.79 -3.74
C VAL A 110 1.35 22.15 -4.37
N ALA A 111 2.64 22.45 -4.48
CA ALA A 111 3.22 23.59 -5.18
C ALA A 111 4.66 23.22 -5.62
N PRO A 112 5.29 23.98 -6.52
CA PRO A 112 6.67 23.71 -6.93
C PRO A 112 7.62 23.60 -5.75
N GLY A 113 8.16 22.38 -5.53
CA GLY A 113 9.09 22.08 -4.45
C GLY A 113 8.50 21.98 -3.04
N ILE A 114 7.18 22.12 -2.88
CA ILE A 114 6.48 22.06 -1.58
C ILE A 114 5.57 20.83 -1.54
N THR A 115 5.86 19.90 -0.65
CA THR A 115 5.01 18.72 -0.43
C THR A 115 3.79 19.06 0.42
N LEU A 116 2.75 18.21 0.38
CA LEU A 116 1.58 18.35 1.24
C LEU A 116 2.00 18.37 2.74
N ARG A 117 3.03 17.60 3.12
CA ARG A 117 3.58 17.64 4.48
C ARG A 117 4.17 19.00 4.85
N GLU A 118 4.90 19.63 3.92
CA GLU A 118 5.58 20.92 4.13
C GLU A 118 4.63 22.11 4.00
N SER A 119 3.47 21.95 3.38
CA SER A 119 2.48 23.01 3.19
C SER A 119 1.87 23.56 4.48
N GLY A 120 1.97 22.80 5.59
CA GLY A 120 1.41 23.18 6.89
C GLY A 120 -0.12 22.98 7.01
N HIS A 121 -0.79 22.45 6.00
CA HIS A 121 -2.25 22.27 6.00
C HIS A 121 -2.72 20.97 6.61
N LEU A 122 -1.79 20.07 7.00
CA LEU A 122 -2.15 18.78 7.61
C LEU A 122 -2.54 18.93 9.08
N PRO A 123 -3.59 18.24 9.55
CA PRO A 123 -3.89 18.10 10.97
C PRO A 123 -2.67 17.58 11.74
N LYS A 124 -2.40 18.14 12.91
CA LYS A 124 -1.23 17.79 13.72
C LYS A 124 -1.17 16.31 14.08
N GLU A 125 -2.31 15.71 14.33
CA GLU A 125 -2.48 14.30 14.66
C GLU A 125 -2.09 13.35 13.50
N TRP A 126 -2.07 13.83 12.26
CA TRP A 126 -1.66 13.03 11.09
C TRP A 126 -0.17 13.13 10.80
N ILE A 127 0.51 14.12 11.35
CA ILE A 127 1.94 14.36 11.07
C ILE A 127 2.80 13.11 11.34
N PRO A 128 2.65 12.38 12.47
CA PRO A 128 3.51 11.23 12.75
C PRO A 128 3.38 10.11 11.70
N ILE A 129 2.16 9.78 11.28
CA ILE A 129 1.95 8.75 10.25
C ILE A 129 2.41 9.21 8.86
N VAL A 130 2.22 10.49 8.55
CA VAL A 130 2.68 11.08 7.29
C VAL A 130 4.20 11.05 7.20
N ASP A 131 4.90 11.46 8.26
CA ASP A 131 6.37 11.42 8.30
C ASP A 131 6.90 9.99 8.20
N ALA A 132 6.25 9.03 8.85
CA ALA A 132 6.61 7.62 8.75
C ALA A 132 6.43 7.07 7.32
N HIS A 133 5.34 7.40 6.63
CA HIS A 133 5.14 7.03 5.22
C HIS A 133 6.16 7.68 4.27
N ILE A 134 6.55 8.93 4.52
CA ILE A 134 7.61 9.59 3.75
C ILE A 134 8.94 8.85 3.93
N GLN A 135 9.26 8.42 5.16
CA GLN A 135 10.47 7.66 5.42
C GLN A 135 10.45 6.29 4.73
N VAL A 136 9.31 5.59 4.72
CA VAL A 136 9.13 4.34 3.96
C VAL A 136 9.43 4.56 2.48
N LEU A 137 8.89 5.62 1.87
CA LEU A 137 9.17 5.93 0.46
C LEU A 137 10.65 6.22 0.22
N ARG A 138 11.32 6.94 1.13
CA ARG A 138 12.77 7.19 1.05
C ARG A 138 13.58 5.90 1.08
N ASN A 139 13.24 4.98 2.01
CA ASN A 139 13.91 3.67 2.12
C ASN A 139 13.69 2.83 0.86
N LEU A 140 12.48 2.80 0.30
CA LEU A 140 12.19 2.09 -0.95
C LEU A 140 13.02 2.63 -2.12
N LYS A 141 13.15 3.96 -2.25
CA LYS A 141 13.98 4.59 -3.30
C LYS A 141 15.44 4.17 -3.23
N GLN A 142 15.95 3.87 -2.04
CA GLN A 142 17.34 3.41 -1.81
C GLN A 142 17.50 1.90 -1.95
N SER A 143 16.40 1.14 -1.96
CA SER A 143 16.42 -0.31 -2.06
C SER A 143 16.66 -0.79 -3.50
N SER A 144 17.10 -2.06 -3.64
CA SER A 144 17.28 -2.72 -4.94
C SER A 144 16.07 -3.50 -5.43
N ILE A 145 15.01 -3.64 -4.61
CA ILE A 145 13.82 -4.41 -4.99
C ILE A 145 13.01 -3.72 -6.09
N ASP A 146 12.17 -4.47 -6.79
CA ASP A 146 11.16 -3.93 -7.69
C ASP A 146 9.95 -3.50 -6.87
N TRP A 147 9.82 -2.18 -6.67
CA TRP A 147 8.78 -1.60 -5.83
C TRP A 147 7.88 -0.65 -6.62
N THR A 148 6.65 -0.52 -6.16
CA THR A 148 5.74 0.56 -6.54
C THR A 148 5.16 1.16 -5.27
N TYR A 149 5.18 2.47 -5.14
CA TYR A 149 4.57 3.18 -4.02
C TYR A 149 3.32 3.91 -4.51
N PHE A 150 2.16 3.42 -4.10
CA PHE A 150 0.88 3.97 -4.55
C PHE A 150 0.34 4.94 -3.52
N SER A 151 0.52 6.24 -3.76
CA SER A 151 -0.02 7.32 -2.93
C SER A 151 -1.53 7.44 -3.15
N PRO A 152 -2.35 7.36 -2.11
CA PRO A 152 -3.78 7.69 -2.24
C PRO A 152 -3.97 9.20 -2.39
N ALA A 153 -5.19 9.62 -2.68
CA ALA A 153 -5.64 11.00 -2.53
C ALA A 153 -5.57 11.44 -1.05
N GLY A 154 -5.71 12.75 -0.82
CA GLY A 154 -5.70 13.33 0.52
C GLY A 154 -6.77 12.76 1.44
N TYR A 155 -7.98 12.53 0.92
CA TYR A 155 -9.05 11.78 1.58
C TYR A 155 -9.14 10.38 0.98
N PHE A 156 -8.75 9.38 1.77
CA PHE A 156 -8.76 7.96 1.43
C PHE A 156 -9.74 7.24 2.36
N GLU A 157 -10.93 6.93 1.86
CA GLU A 157 -12.10 6.62 2.68
C GLU A 157 -13.00 5.53 2.06
N PRO A 158 -13.93 4.93 2.82
CA PRO A 158 -14.95 4.06 2.25
C PRO A 158 -15.79 4.84 1.21
N GLY A 159 -16.17 4.16 0.13
CA GLY A 159 -16.98 4.75 -0.92
C GLY A 159 -17.33 3.74 -2.00
N GLU A 160 -18.05 4.19 -3.02
CA GLU A 160 -18.50 3.37 -4.13
C GLU A 160 -17.35 2.87 -4.99
N ARG A 161 -17.57 1.73 -5.66
CA ARG A 161 -16.73 1.18 -6.70
C ARG A 161 -17.22 1.70 -8.04
N THR A 162 -16.72 2.86 -8.45
CA THR A 162 -17.18 3.53 -9.67
C THR A 162 -16.41 3.08 -10.91
N GLY A 163 -15.15 2.69 -10.77
CA GLY A 163 -14.22 2.42 -11.86
C GLY A 163 -13.83 3.68 -12.64
N LYS A 164 -14.17 4.88 -12.14
CA LYS A 164 -13.89 6.17 -12.79
C LYS A 164 -12.98 7.00 -11.90
N PHE A 165 -11.73 7.08 -12.26
CA PHE A 165 -10.70 7.82 -11.52
C PHE A 165 -9.59 8.28 -12.49
N ARG A 166 -8.74 9.16 -12.02
CA ARG A 166 -7.55 9.62 -12.74
C ARG A 166 -6.29 9.13 -12.02
N LEU A 167 -5.27 8.79 -12.78
CA LEU A 167 -3.94 8.49 -12.25
C LEU A 167 -3.00 9.66 -12.51
N GLY A 168 -2.06 9.89 -11.60
CA GLY A 168 -1.05 10.92 -11.68
C GLY A 168 0.29 10.42 -11.11
N LYS A 169 1.30 11.29 -11.15
CA LYS A 169 2.64 10.95 -10.63
C LYS A 169 2.87 11.57 -9.26
N ASP A 170 3.33 12.80 -9.24
CA ASP A 170 3.89 13.45 -8.06
C ASP A 170 2.99 14.53 -7.46
N ASP A 171 1.95 14.94 -8.17
CA ASP A 171 1.01 15.96 -7.74
C ASP A 171 -0.32 15.33 -7.32
N PRO A 172 -1.00 15.82 -6.27
CA PRO A 172 -2.30 15.31 -5.89
C PRO A 172 -3.31 15.58 -7.00
N ILE A 173 -4.19 14.60 -7.24
CA ILE A 173 -5.33 14.79 -8.13
C ILE A 173 -6.47 15.41 -7.32
N THR A 174 -7.08 16.46 -7.86
CA THR A 174 -8.19 17.16 -7.22
C THR A 174 -9.37 17.28 -8.18
N ASP A 175 -10.58 17.34 -7.61
CA ASP A 175 -11.80 17.70 -8.33
C ASP A 175 -11.84 19.21 -8.66
N ALA A 176 -12.91 19.66 -9.32
CA ALA A 176 -13.09 21.05 -9.68
C ALA A 176 -13.24 22.01 -8.46
N GLN A 177 -13.50 21.46 -7.29
CA GLN A 177 -13.58 22.19 -6.01
C GLN A 177 -12.28 22.14 -5.22
N GLY A 178 -11.23 21.51 -5.75
CA GLY A 178 -9.93 21.39 -5.12
C GLY A 178 -9.83 20.24 -4.09
N ASN A 179 -10.82 19.34 -3.99
CA ASN A 179 -10.79 18.22 -3.06
C ASN A 179 -10.02 17.06 -3.67
N SER A 180 -9.06 16.54 -2.93
CA SER A 180 -8.33 15.31 -3.28
C SER A 180 -8.96 14.11 -2.56
N ARG A 181 -9.69 13.27 -3.29
CA ARG A 181 -10.48 12.15 -2.72
C ARG A 181 -10.38 10.90 -3.58
N ILE A 182 -10.43 9.73 -2.91
CA ILE A 182 -10.57 8.43 -3.57
C ILE A 182 -11.21 7.42 -2.62
N SER A 183 -12.08 6.56 -3.14
CA SER A 183 -12.64 5.45 -2.36
C SER A 183 -11.63 4.31 -2.22
N PHE A 184 -11.72 3.53 -1.13
CA PHE A 184 -10.96 2.28 -1.01
C PHE A 184 -11.25 1.32 -2.16
N ALA A 185 -12.48 1.35 -2.70
CA ALA A 185 -12.90 0.47 -3.76
C ALA A 185 -12.22 0.81 -5.10
N ASP A 186 -12.21 2.06 -5.51
CA ASP A 186 -11.55 2.50 -6.74
C ASP A 186 -10.03 2.44 -6.63
N TYR A 187 -9.48 2.74 -5.45
CA TYR A 187 -8.06 2.54 -5.19
C TYR A 187 -7.65 1.06 -5.35
N ALA A 188 -8.48 0.12 -4.87
CA ALA A 188 -8.20 -1.31 -5.01
C ALA A 188 -8.22 -1.75 -6.48
N ILE A 189 -9.15 -1.21 -7.31
CA ILE A 189 -9.15 -1.45 -8.76
C ILE A 189 -7.80 -1.04 -9.36
N ALA A 190 -7.39 0.21 -9.15
CA ALA A 190 -6.16 0.75 -9.72
C ALA A 190 -4.89 0.01 -9.21
N LEU A 191 -4.90 -0.43 -7.94
CA LEU A 191 -3.81 -1.22 -7.39
C LEU A 191 -3.69 -2.58 -8.10
N VAL A 192 -4.82 -3.25 -8.34
CA VAL A 192 -4.81 -4.55 -9.02
C VAL A 192 -4.53 -4.37 -10.52
N ASP A 193 -4.98 -3.30 -11.16
CA ASP A 193 -4.58 -2.93 -12.52
C ASP A 193 -3.05 -2.80 -12.64
N GLU A 194 -2.43 -2.08 -11.72
CA GLU A 194 -0.97 -1.92 -11.66
C GLU A 194 -0.23 -3.24 -11.34
N LEU A 195 -0.87 -4.12 -10.57
CA LEU A 195 -0.33 -5.45 -10.28
C LEU A 195 -0.29 -6.32 -11.55
N GLU A 196 -1.38 -6.33 -12.31
CA GLU A 196 -1.56 -7.13 -13.53
C GLU A 196 -0.77 -6.57 -14.71
N ASN A 197 -0.75 -5.23 -14.84
CA ASN A 197 -0.11 -4.49 -15.93
C ASN A 197 0.84 -3.42 -15.38
N PRO A 198 2.06 -3.79 -14.97
CA PRO A 198 3.00 -2.89 -14.32
C PRO A 198 3.41 -1.70 -15.20
N GLN A 199 3.05 -0.48 -14.79
CA GLN A 199 3.43 0.77 -15.45
C GLN A 199 4.40 1.61 -14.61
N HIS A 200 4.43 1.39 -13.27
CA HIS A 200 5.14 2.24 -12.31
C HIS A 200 6.17 1.43 -11.51
N ARG A 201 7.14 0.79 -12.21
CA ARG A 201 8.23 0.04 -11.57
C ARG A 201 9.28 0.99 -10.99
N ARG A 202 9.59 0.82 -9.69
CA ARG A 202 10.51 1.67 -8.92
C ARG A 202 10.09 3.15 -8.94
N GLU A 203 8.78 3.36 -8.96
CA GLU A 203 8.16 4.68 -9.03
C GLU A 203 7.06 4.84 -7.99
N ARG A 204 6.76 6.10 -7.66
CA ARG A 204 5.54 6.51 -7.00
C ARG A 204 4.55 6.96 -8.06
N PHE A 205 3.28 6.62 -7.86
CA PHE A 205 2.15 7.21 -8.59
C PHE A 205 0.99 7.48 -7.63
N THR A 206 -0.02 8.22 -8.09
CA THR A 206 -1.18 8.62 -7.27
C THR A 206 -2.48 8.48 -8.04
N ILE A 207 -3.60 8.63 -7.32
CA ILE A 207 -4.96 8.47 -7.81
C ILE A 207 -5.88 9.51 -7.16
N GLY A 208 -6.92 9.91 -7.87
CA GLY A 208 -8.00 10.76 -7.35
C GLY A 208 -9.16 10.88 -8.34
N TYR A 209 -10.25 11.48 -7.87
CA TYR A 209 -11.41 11.83 -8.71
C TYR A 209 -11.22 13.12 -9.45
#